data_9692c61706194d9b1bba71e55d09a17d
#
_entry.id   9692c61706194d9b1bba71e55d09a17d
#
_cell.length_a   1.000
_cell.length_b   1.000
_cell.length_c   1.000
_cell.angle_alpha   90.00
_cell.angle_beta   90.00
_cell.angle_gamma   90.00
#
_symmetry.space_group_name_H-M   'P 1'
#
loop_
_entity.id
_entity.type
_entity.pdbx_description
1 polymer ?
#
loop_
_entity_poly.entity_id
_entity_poly.type
_entity_poly.pdbx_seq_one_letter_code
_entity_poly.pdbx_strand_id
1 'polypeptide(L)'
;MIATYLLVAVISVSLLAICVSILGRRRTVMDQYVRCFLLFLTIHALHALVVRTYFADQMRLDYFAPYGLLYGPFLYYAYWLAGGNRLDVKRTLIHVFPFFIFLLGYLLWLAAPWIFSGYERLFGLSLYGLLALSLFSYTIWALFFRSTGSDASRINESRMLAMMAMVLAFVAVLFLVLAYSNMVSGPVRSQFNGSIVFLCMLGASLRLFFYIVRRTAGDMRATDKAGSLQVVERAPAENPVDHAPESGPYQKSAISSDQLKVYEISVRQMVEEKQIYLDDGLSLASLGQQLKIPKHHLSQVFSLRIGKNFNTYVNELRINHAIALMRTHPEWTITEIFLASGFTAKASFNRYFRQFHGTTPTEYRNGMDL
;
A
#
# COMPACT_ATOMS: atom_id res chain seq x y z
N MET A 1 11.04 7.51 -32.46
CA MET A 1 9.96 6.50 -32.39
C MET A 1 9.88 5.78 -31.04
N ILE A 2 10.90 5.03 -30.59
CA ILE A 2 10.83 4.27 -29.29
C ILE A 2 10.43 5.15 -28.12
N ALA A 3 11.05 6.31 -27.92
CA ALA A 3 10.73 7.24 -26.84
C ALA A 3 9.24 7.68 -26.85
N THR A 4 8.68 7.93 -28.01
CA THR A 4 7.27 8.32 -28.17
C THR A 4 6.33 7.21 -27.74
N TYR A 5 6.59 5.95 -28.13
CA TYR A 5 5.78 4.81 -27.68
C TYR A 5 5.89 4.59 -26.17
N LEU A 6 7.08 4.74 -25.58
CA LEU A 6 7.27 4.64 -24.14
C LEU A 6 6.45 5.71 -23.38
N LEU A 7 6.47 6.95 -23.86
CA LEU A 7 5.71 8.06 -23.26
C LEU A 7 4.20 7.82 -23.33
N VAL A 8 3.69 7.38 -24.49
CA VAL A 8 2.27 6.99 -24.63
C VAL A 8 1.91 5.87 -23.67
N ALA A 9 2.77 4.85 -23.53
CA ALA A 9 2.56 3.76 -22.59
C ALA A 9 2.53 4.25 -21.11
N VAL A 10 3.45 5.15 -20.74
CA VAL A 10 3.45 5.77 -19.38
C VAL A 10 2.14 6.50 -19.10
N ILE A 11 1.68 7.32 -20.05
CA ILE A 11 0.41 8.08 -19.93
C ILE A 11 -0.75 7.11 -19.76
N SER A 12 -0.87 6.11 -20.66
CA SER A 12 -1.97 5.15 -20.66
C SER A 12 -2.04 4.34 -19.34
N VAL A 13 -0.89 3.80 -18.90
CA VAL A 13 -0.82 3.01 -17.66
C VAL A 13 -1.11 3.88 -16.43
N SER A 14 -0.59 5.11 -16.38
CA SER A 14 -0.83 6.03 -15.27
C SER A 14 -2.29 6.44 -15.16
N LEU A 15 -2.94 6.78 -16.28
CA LEU A 15 -4.36 7.12 -16.31
C LEU A 15 -5.24 5.92 -15.92
N LEU A 16 -4.93 4.72 -16.44
CA LEU A 16 -5.64 3.50 -16.07
C LEU A 16 -5.49 3.21 -14.57
N ALA A 17 -4.30 3.39 -14.00
CA ALA A 17 -4.05 3.23 -12.58
C ALA A 17 -4.87 4.22 -11.74
N ILE A 18 -4.96 5.49 -12.17
CA ILE A 18 -5.79 6.51 -11.51
C ILE A 18 -7.27 6.10 -11.57
N CYS A 19 -7.78 5.67 -12.73
CA CYS A 19 -9.16 5.21 -12.87
C CYS A 19 -9.47 4.04 -11.93
N VAL A 20 -8.62 3.00 -11.90
CA VAL A 20 -8.79 1.87 -10.99
C VAL A 20 -8.75 2.31 -9.52
N SER A 21 -7.86 3.27 -9.16
CA SER A 21 -7.79 3.80 -7.80
C SER A 21 -9.03 4.60 -7.37
N ILE A 22 -9.74 5.22 -8.32
CA ILE A 22 -10.99 5.96 -8.04
C ILE A 22 -12.14 4.99 -7.78
N LEU A 23 -12.17 3.84 -8.45
CA LEU A 23 -13.18 2.79 -8.26
C LEU A 23 -13.05 2.08 -6.90
N GLY A 24 -11.89 2.11 -6.26
CA GLY A 24 -11.66 1.56 -4.93
C GLY A 24 -12.46 2.30 -3.84
N ARG A 25 -13.12 1.54 -2.94
CA ARG A 25 -13.98 2.09 -1.86
C ARG A 25 -13.21 2.77 -0.74
N ARG A 26 -12.02 2.29 -0.41
CA ARG A 26 -11.20 2.85 0.69
C ARG A 26 -10.27 3.93 0.17
N ARG A 27 -10.37 5.13 0.72
CA ARG A 27 -9.53 6.29 0.38
C ARG A 27 -8.57 6.58 1.54
N THR A 28 -7.40 5.96 1.54
CA THR A 28 -6.34 6.34 2.48
C THR A 28 -5.55 7.54 1.96
N VAL A 29 -4.83 8.21 2.87
CA VAL A 29 -3.91 9.30 2.50
C VAL A 29 -2.86 8.81 1.50
N MET A 30 -2.39 7.56 1.64
CA MET A 30 -1.44 6.94 0.72
C MET A 30 -2.02 6.77 -0.69
N ASP A 31 -3.31 6.40 -0.81
CA ASP A 31 -3.96 6.28 -2.13
C ASP A 31 -4.08 7.64 -2.83
N GLN A 32 -4.39 8.69 -2.09
CA GLN A 32 -4.41 10.05 -2.62
C GLN A 32 -3.02 10.47 -3.09
N TYR A 33 -2.00 10.17 -2.30
CA TYR A 33 -0.62 10.47 -2.61
C TYR A 33 -0.13 9.74 -3.88
N VAL A 34 -0.42 8.45 -4.01
CA VAL A 34 -0.09 7.65 -5.21
C VAL A 34 -0.78 8.23 -6.45
N ARG A 35 -2.05 8.67 -6.33
CA ARG A 35 -2.75 9.36 -7.43
C ARG A 35 -2.09 10.67 -7.84
N CYS A 36 -1.68 11.49 -6.87
CA CYS A 36 -0.94 12.72 -7.15
C CYS A 36 0.38 12.44 -7.88
N PHE A 37 1.10 11.40 -7.48
CA PHE A 37 2.33 10.99 -8.15
C PHE A 37 2.08 10.48 -9.58
N LEU A 38 1.05 9.66 -9.79
CA LEU A 38 0.67 9.19 -11.13
C LEU A 38 0.23 10.34 -12.05
N LEU A 39 -0.51 11.32 -11.51
CA LEU A 39 -0.88 12.53 -12.24
C LEU A 39 0.37 13.34 -12.63
N PHE A 40 1.31 13.49 -11.71
CA PHE A 40 2.60 14.13 -11.99
C PHE A 40 3.39 13.40 -13.09
N LEU A 41 3.47 12.06 -13.05
CA LEU A 41 4.09 11.25 -14.11
C LEU A 41 3.39 11.47 -15.46
N THR A 42 2.06 11.53 -15.46
CA THR A 42 1.26 11.80 -16.66
C THR A 42 1.57 13.16 -17.26
N ILE A 43 1.63 14.21 -16.43
CA ILE A 43 1.95 15.58 -16.85
C ILE A 43 3.37 15.65 -17.45
N HIS A 44 4.35 15.05 -16.75
CA HIS A 44 5.73 15.01 -17.25
C HIS A 44 5.84 14.27 -18.58
N ALA A 45 5.22 13.07 -18.69
CA ALA A 45 5.24 12.30 -19.92
C ALA A 45 4.51 13.01 -21.08
N LEU A 46 3.40 13.70 -20.79
CA LEU A 46 2.65 14.48 -21.77
C LEU A 46 3.49 15.67 -22.27
N HIS A 47 4.15 16.41 -21.38
CA HIS A 47 5.06 17.49 -21.76
C HIS A 47 6.17 16.96 -22.70
N ALA A 48 6.87 15.90 -22.31
CA ALA A 48 7.92 15.29 -23.11
C ALA A 48 7.40 14.78 -24.48
N LEU A 49 6.18 14.23 -24.51
CA LEU A 49 5.53 13.78 -25.76
C LEU A 49 5.22 14.94 -26.67
N VAL A 50 4.63 16.03 -26.17
CA VAL A 50 4.29 17.24 -26.93
C VAL A 50 5.56 17.85 -27.54
N VAL A 51 6.61 18.03 -26.70
CA VAL A 51 7.89 18.58 -27.21
C VAL A 51 8.47 17.74 -28.31
N ARG A 52 8.50 16.40 -28.14
CA ARG A 52 9.08 15.48 -29.14
C ARG A 52 8.27 15.39 -30.44
N THR A 53 6.97 15.65 -30.37
CA THR A 53 6.06 15.54 -31.53
C THR A 53 5.98 16.85 -32.31
N TYR A 54 5.88 17.99 -31.61
CA TYR A 54 5.60 19.28 -32.23
C TYR A 54 6.81 20.24 -32.25
N PHE A 55 7.80 20.01 -31.36
CA PHE A 55 8.96 20.86 -31.18
C PHE A 55 10.28 20.07 -31.23
N ALA A 56 10.36 19.12 -32.17
CA ALA A 56 11.51 18.20 -32.29
C ALA A 56 12.85 18.91 -32.42
N ASP A 57 12.87 20.08 -33.03
CA ASP A 57 14.08 20.91 -33.21
C ASP A 57 14.45 21.70 -31.92
N GLN A 58 13.53 21.75 -30.95
CA GLN A 58 13.67 22.49 -29.70
C GLN A 58 13.71 21.55 -28.48
N MET A 59 14.49 20.48 -28.56
CA MET A 59 14.58 19.48 -27.47
C MET A 59 15.05 20.06 -26.13
N ARG A 60 15.59 21.28 -26.11
CA ARG A 60 15.91 21.99 -24.86
C ARG A 60 14.68 22.26 -24.01
N LEU A 61 13.49 22.36 -24.60
CA LEU A 61 12.20 22.47 -23.88
C LEU A 61 11.95 21.28 -22.95
N ASP A 62 12.35 20.07 -23.35
CA ASP A 62 12.26 18.88 -22.53
C ASP A 62 13.44 18.77 -21.54
N TYR A 63 14.66 19.05 -21.99
CA TYR A 63 15.87 18.87 -21.19
C TYR A 63 16.00 19.88 -20.05
N PHE A 64 15.53 21.10 -20.19
CA PHE A 64 15.63 22.12 -19.15
C PHE A 64 14.41 22.14 -18.22
N ALA A 65 13.37 21.37 -18.50
CA ALA A 65 12.20 21.26 -17.63
C ALA A 65 12.57 20.54 -16.31
N PRO A 66 12.34 21.17 -15.14
CA PRO A 66 12.89 20.72 -13.87
C PRO A 66 12.10 19.59 -13.19
N TYR A 67 11.28 18.84 -13.92
CA TYR A 67 10.44 17.76 -13.36
C TYR A 67 11.21 16.77 -12.51
N GLY A 68 12.47 16.50 -12.88
CA GLY A 68 13.35 15.56 -12.18
C GLY A 68 13.53 15.88 -10.71
N LEU A 69 13.52 17.17 -10.33
CA LEU A 69 13.72 17.63 -8.95
C LEU A 69 12.58 17.25 -8.00
N LEU A 70 11.40 16.86 -8.51
CA LEU A 70 10.26 16.45 -7.69
C LEU A 70 10.27 14.96 -7.34
N TYR A 71 10.99 14.10 -8.07
CA TYR A 71 10.98 12.65 -7.80
C TYR A 71 11.55 12.29 -6.42
N GLY A 72 12.60 12.97 -5.99
CA GLY A 72 13.19 12.79 -4.66
C GLY A 72 12.20 13.14 -3.53
N PRO A 73 11.63 14.36 -3.52
CA PRO A 73 10.55 14.72 -2.60
C PRO A 73 9.37 13.74 -2.61
N PHE A 74 8.93 13.28 -3.78
CA PHE A 74 7.88 12.27 -3.85
C PHE A 74 8.29 10.96 -3.16
N LEU A 75 9.51 10.46 -3.33
CA LEU A 75 9.98 9.28 -2.60
C LEU A 75 10.00 9.51 -1.09
N TYR A 76 10.52 10.65 -0.65
CA TYR A 76 10.60 11.02 0.77
C TYR A 76 9.22 11.00 1.43
N TYR A 77 8.22 11.67 0.83
CA TYR A 77 6.87 11.73 1.39
C TYR A 77 6.14 10.40 1.33
N ALA A 78 6.40 9.55 0.34
CA ALA A 78 5.86 8.20 0.31
C ALA A 78 6.31 7.39 1.53
N TYR A 79 7.60 7.44 1.88
CA TYR A 79 8.12 6.82 3.10
C TYR A 79 7.58 7.45 4.37
N TRP A 80 7.47 8.79 4.41
CA TRP A 80 6.96 9.54 5.54
C TRP A 80 5.50 9.16 5.86
N LEU A 81 4.65 9.05 4.84
CA LEU A 81 3.25 8.64 4.95
C LEU A 81 3.11 7.15 5.30
N ALA A 82 3.95 6.28 4.73
CA ALA A 82 3.99 4.85 5.07
C ALA A 82 4.33 4.62 6.55
N GLY A 83 5.10 5.53 7.15
CA GLY A 83 5.38 5.57 8.59
C GLY A 83 4.20 6.04 9.47
N GLY A 84 3.05 6.37 8.87
CA GLY A 84 1.86 6.87 9.61
C GLY A 84 1.90 8.35 9.95
N ASN A 85 2.87 9.10 9.44
CA ASN A 85 3.02 10.54 9.70
C ASN A 85 2.05 11.36 8.84
N ARG A 86 1.79 12.61 9.26
CA ARG A 86 0.99 13.56 8.48
C ARG A 86 1.89 14.44 7.61
N LEU A 87 1.35 14.97 6.51
CA LEU A 87 2.03 15.95 5.68
C LEU A 87 2.20 17.27 6.46
N ASP A 88 3.42 17.79 6.48
CA ASP A 88 3.74 19.10 7.04
C ASP A 88 4.05 20.07 5.89
N VAL A 89 3.26 21.13 5.80
CA VAL A 89 3.37 22.13 4.73
C VAL A 89 4.74 22.81 4.72
N LYS A 90 5.29 23.17 5.89
CA LYS A 90 6.59 23.85 5.97
C LYS A 90 7.72 22.95 5.45
N ARG A 91 7.74 21.69 5.86
CA ARG A 91 8.71 20.71 5.35
C ARG A 91 8.53 20.47 3.85
N THR A 92 7.27 20.36 3.38
CA THR A 92 6.99 20.18 1.96
C THR A 92 7.56 21.32 1.13
N LEU A 93 7.37 22.57 1.55
CA LEU A 93 7.91 23.74 0.85
C LEU A 93 9.43 23.69 0.75
N ILE A 94 10.15 23.30 1.82
CA ILE A 94 11.61 23.18 1.80
C ILE A 94 12.08 22.15 0.75
N HIS A 95 11.43 21.00 0.69
CA HIS A 95 11.83 19.94 -0.25
C HIS A 95 11.48 20.26 -1.71
N VAL A 96 10.45 21.08 -1.95
CA VAL A 96 9.98 21.45 -3.31
C VAL A 96 10.59 22.77 -3.77
N PHE A 97 11.18 23.56 -2.87
CA PHE A 97 11.78 24.87 -3.17
C PHE A 97 12.79 24.86 -4.33
N PRO A 98 13.74 23.90 -4.43
CA PRO A 98 14.66 23.83 -5.57
C PRO A 98 13.95 23.71 -6.92
N PHE A 99 12.84 22.97 -6.97
CA PHE A 99 12.03 22.87 -8.19
C PHE A 99 11.49 24.24 -8.63
N PHE A 100 10.97 25.04 -7.71
CA PHE A 100 10.41 26.35 -8.04
C PHE A 100 11.47 27.33 -8.53
N ILE A 101 12.69 27.29 -7.98
CA ILE A 101 13.80 28.11 -8.46
C ILE A 101 14.12 27.76 -9.93
N PHE A 102 14.30 26.48 -10.22
CA PHE A 102 14.61 26.05 -11.58
C PHE A 102 13.43 26.21 -12.54
N LEU A 103 12.19 26.07 -12.05
CA LEU A 103 11.00 26.36 -12.84
C LEU A 103 10.94 27.85 -13.23
N LEU A 104 11.23 28.75 -12.30
CA LEU A 104 11.30 30.18 -12.60
C LEU A 104 12.40 30.45 -13.64
N GLY A 105 13.60 29.89 -13.48
CA GLY A 105 14.68 30.00 -14.47
C GLY A 105 14.29 29.46 -15.84
N TYR A 106 13.59 28.32 -15.88
CA TYR A 106 13.07 27.73 -17.09
C TYR A 106 12.01 28.61 -17.78
N LEU A 107 11.08 29.18 -17.02
CA LEU A 107 10.05 30.09 -17.54
C LEU A 107 10.66 31.40 -18.07
N LEU A 108 11.65 31.93 -17.36
CA LEU A 108 12.40 33.11 -17.83
C LEU A 108 13.17 32.81 -19.12
N TRP A 109 13.79 31.64 -19.23
CA TRP A 109 14.43 31.19 -20.45
C TRP A 109 13.43 31.05 -21.63
N LEU A 110 12.21 30.56 -21.38
CA LEU A 110 11.15 30.51 -22.39
C LEU A 110 10.69 31.88 -22.84
N ALA A 111 10.54 32.82 -21.90
CA ALA A 111 10.05 34.18 -22.17
C ALA A 111 11.11 35.09 -22.87
N ALA A 112 12.39 34.89 -22.50
CA ALA A 112 13.49 35.75 -22.95
C ALA A 112 14.76 34.91 -23.20
N PRO A 113 14.80 34.06 -24.26
CA PRO A 113 15.93 33.16 -24.53
C PRO A 113 17.25 33.91 -24.73
N TRP A 114 17.20 35.15 -25.20
CA TRP A 114 18.39 36.00 -25.44
C TRP A 114 19.14 36.37 -24.16
N ILE A 115 18.46 36.44 -22.99
CA ILE A 115 19.10 36.70 -21.70
C ILE A 115 20.01 35.54 -21.29
N PHE A 116 19.64 34.33 -21.66
CA PHE A 116 20.35 33.09 -21.32
C PHE A 116 21.30 32.63 -22.43
N SER A 117 21.41 33.41 -23.51
CA SER A 117 22.36 33.12 -24.58
C SER A 117 23.78 33.06 -24.02
N GLY A 118 24.45 31.91 -24.16
CA GLY A 118 25.78 31.64 -23.59
C GLY A 118 25.77 31.00 -22.19
N TYR A 119 24.68 31.07 -21.41
CA TYR A 119 24.58 30.47 -20.07
C TYR A 119 23.83 29.14 -20.03
N GLU A 120 23.32 28.69 -21.17
CA GLU A 120 22.52 27.44 -21.27
C GLU A 120 23.27 26.21 -20.75
N ARG A 121 24.59 26.16 -21.03
CA ARG A 121 25.46 25.07 -20.55
C ARG A 121 25.55 25.07 -19.01
N LEU A 122 25.72 26.24 -18.42
CA LEU A 122 25.79 26.41 -16.97
C LEU A 122 24.46 26.04 -16.31
N PHE A 123 23.34 26.52 -16.87
CA PHE A 123 21.98 26.16 -16.40
C PHE A 123 21.75 24.66 -16.45
N GLY A 124 22.07 24.01 -17.57
CA GLY A 124 21.93 22.56 -17.70
C GLY A 124 22.80 21.77 -16.72
N LEU A 125 24.07 22.17 -16.53
CA LEU A 125 24.98 21.55 -15.58
C LEU A 125 24.48 21.68 -14.14
N SER A 126 24.02 22.88 -13.73
CA SER A 126 23.48 23.11 -12.39
C SER A 126 22.19 22.33 -12.14
N LEU A 127 21.29 22.27 -13.15
CA LEU A 127 20.06 21.49 -13.05
C LEU A 127 20.35 19.98 -12.89
N TYR A 128 21.15 19.41 -13.76
CA TYR A 128 21.44 17.95 -13.72
C TYR A 128 22.32 17.57 -12.53
N GLY A 129 23.26 18.42 -12.13
CA GLY A 129 24.06 18.21 -10.92
C GLY A 129 23.20 18.21 -9.66
N LEU A 130 22.32 19.21 -9.51
CA LEU A 130 21.40 19.27 -8.37
C LEU A 130 20.38 18.13 -8.40
N LEU A 131 19.90 17.74 -9.58
CA LEU A 131 18.99 16.63 -9.76
C LEU A 131 19.63 15.30 -9.32
N ALA A 132 20.86 15.03 -9.79
CA ALA A 132 21.60 13.84 -9.38
C ALA A 132 21.83 13.83 -7.86
N LEU A 133 22.28 14.96 -7.29
CA LEU A 133 22.49 15.09 -5.84
C LEU A 133 21.20 14.87 -5.06
N SER A 134 20.09 15.48 -5.50
CA SER A 134 18.76 15.32 -4.89
C SER A 134 18.33 13.85 -4.91
N LEU A 135 18.30 13.21 -6.06
CA LEU A 135 17.88 11.81 -6.18
C LEU A 135 18.76 10.88 -5.32
N PHE A 136 20.08 11.12 -5.30
CA PHE A 136 21.01 10.34 -4.52
C PHE A 136 20.77 10.49 -3.02
N SER A 137 20.63 11.73 -2.54
CA SER A 137 20.36 12.03 -1.13
C SER A 137 19.06 11.40 -0.64
N TYR A 138 17.96 11.53 -1.40
CA TYR A 138 16.67 10.92 -1.03
C TYR A 138 16.70 9.40 -1.08
N THR A 139 17.45 8.81 -2.02
CA THR A 139 17.61 7.36 -2.10
C THR A 139 18.41 6.82 -0.92
N ILE A 140 19.53 7.45 -0.56
CA ILE A 140 20.32 7.09 0.60
C ILE A 140 19.44 7.19 1.86
N TRP A 141 18.75 8.32 2.03
CA TRP A 141 17.83 8.50 3.15
C TRP A 141 16.78 7.38 3.22
N ALA A 142 16.14 7.03 2.10
CA ALA A 142 15.14 5.98 2.03
C ALA A 142 15.68 4.58 2.37
N LEU A 143 16.95 4.28 2.04
CA LEU A 143 17.58 3.02 2.36
C LEU A 143 17.95 2.90 3.86
N PHE A 144 18.34 4.03 4.49
CA PHE A 144 18.68 4.06 5.92
C PHE A 144 17.44 4.12 6.82
N PHE A 145 16.39 4.83 6.42
CA PHE A 145 15.13 4.96 7.17
C PHE A 145 14.13 3.85 6.86
N ARG A 146 14.58 2.61 6.87
CA ARG A 146 13.73 1.45 6.65
C ARG A 146 12.72 1.34 7.79
N SER A 147 11.44 1.48 7.48
CA SER A 147 10.34 1.30 8.45
C SER A 147 10.40 -0.12 9.04
N THR A 148 10.60 -0.21 10.36
CA THR A 148 10.63 -1.46 11.15
C THR A 148 9.22 -1.88 11.59
N GLY A 149 8.24 -1.86 10.69
CA GLY A 149 6.87 -2.32 10.99
C GLY A 149 6.68 -3.79 10.67
N SER A 150 6.11 -4.56 11.59
CA SER A 150 5.83 -6.00 11.47
C SER A 150 4.59 -6.35 10.63
N ASP A 151 3.77 -5.38 10.23
CA ASP A 151 2.53 -5.61 9.49
C ASP A 151 2.78 -6.01 8.03
N ALA A 152 2.14 -7.07 7.54
CA ALA A 152 2.28 -7.56 6.18
C ALA A 152 1.93 -6.52 5.11
N SER A 153 0.99 -5.60 5.36
CA SER A 153 0.67 -4.48 4.49
C SER A 153 1.83 -3.48 4.41
N ARG A 154 2.46 -3.15 5.55
CA ARG A 154 3.64 -2.28 5.62
C ARG A 154 4.87 -2.91 4.96
N ILE A 155 5.04 -4.22 5.06
CA ILE A 155 6.13 -4.95 4.37
C ILE A 155 5.98 -4.82 2.86
N ASN A 156 4.78 -4.94 2.30
CA ASN A 156 4.54 -4.77 0.87
C ASN A 156 4.75 -3.32 0.41
N GLU A 157 4.31 -2.34 1.19
CA GLU A 157 4.56 -0.92 0.92
C GLU A 157 6.07 -0.61 0.98
N SER A 158 6.78 -1.09 2.00
CA SER A 158 8.23 -0.88 2.13
C SER A 158 9.04 -1.52 1.00
N ARG A 159 8.66 -2.72 0.53
CA ARG A 159 9.27 -3.36 -0.64
C ARG A 159 9.03 -2.57 -1.94
N MET A 160 7.82 -2.06 -2.13
CA MET A 160 7.49 -1.20 -3.28
C MET A 160 8.35 0.07 -3.26
N LEU A 161 8.43 0.74 -2.11
CA LEU A 161 9.22 1.97 -1.95
C LEU A 161 10.71 1.72 -2.12
N ALA A 162 11.24 0.62 -1.59
CA ALA A 162 12.65 0.24 -1.78
C ALA A 162 13.00 0.00 -3.26
N MET A 163 12.11 -0.66 -4.02
CA MET A 163 12.30 -0.82 -5.47
C MET A 163 12.27 0.53 -6.20
N MET A 164 11.35 1.44 -5.83
CA MET A 164 11.32 2.80 -6.41
C MET A 164 12.60 3.58 -6.08
N ALA A 165 13.13 3.45 -4.85
CA ALA A 165 14.39 4.05 -4.45
C ALA A 165 15.56 3.53 -5.30
N MET A 166 15.64 2.22 -5.57
CA MET A 166 16.68 1.64 -6.43
C MET A 166 16.59 2.15 -7.88
N VAL A 167 15.37 2.28 -8.43
CA VAL A 167 15.17 2.87 -9.77
C VAL A 167 15.63 4.32 -9.80
N LEU A 168 15.31 5.12 -8.78
CA LEU A 168 15.74 6.51 -8.68
C LEU A 168 17.26 6.62 -8.50
N ALA A 169 17.91 5.71 -7.77
CA ALA A 169 19.37 5.63 -7.70
C ALA A 169 20.01 5.39 -9.06
N PHE A 170 19.45 4.45 -9.82
CA PHE A 170 19.91 4.18 -11.19
C PHE A 170 19.75 5.41 -12.08
N VAL A 171 18.60 6.09 -12.02
CA VAL A 171 18.34 7.33 -12.76
C VAL A 171 19.30 8.45 -12.32
N ALA A 172 19.64 8.56 -11.02
CA ALA A 172 20.61 9.53 -10.51
C ALA A 172 21.99 9.32 -11.12
N VAL A 173 22.47 8.08 -11.18
CA VAL A 173 23.75 7.73 -11.82
C VAL A 173 23.72 8.09 -13.32
N LEU A 174 22.60 7.79 -13.99
CA LEU A 174 22.43 8.15 -15.40
C LEU A 174 22.53 9.66 -15.63
N PHE A 175 21.89 10.48 -14.79
CA PHE A 175 21.97 11.95 -14.89
C PHE A 175 23.36 12.47 -14.56
N LEU A 176 24.09 11.85 -13.64
CA LEU A 176 25.49 12.20 -13.35
C LEU A 176 26.40 11.94 -14.57
N VAL A 177 26.24 10.78 -15.20
CA VAL A 177 26.97 10.43 -16.43
C VAL A 177 26.64 11.41 -17.57
N LEU A 178 25.36 11.80 -17.68
CA LEU A 178 24.91 12.79 -18.66
C LEU A 178 25.50 14.18 -18.41
N ALA A 179 25.49 14.63 -17.15
CA ALA A 179 26.07 15.92 -16.75
C ALA A 179 27.58 15.94 -17.11
N TYR A 180 28.30 14.85 -16.77
CA TYR A 180 29.71 14.71 -17.10
C TYR A 180 29.96 14.68 -18.62
N SER A 181 29.18 13.91 -19.38
CA SER A 181 29.31 13.81 -20.83
C SER A 181 29.05 15.17 -21.52
N ASN A 182 28.04 15.92 -21.07
CA ASN A 182 27.78 17.28 -21.56
C ASN A 182 28.89 18.28 -21.22
N MET A 183 29.57 18.08 -20.09
CA MET A 183 30.72 18.89 -19.68
C MET A 183 31.93 18.67 -20.61
N VAL A 184 32.24 17.40 -20.93
CA VAL A 184 33.47 17.02 -21.65
C VAL A 184 33.28 17.10 -23.19
N SER A 185 32.19 16.60 -23.70
CA SER A 185 31.98 16.35 -25.13
C SER A 185 31.03 17.31 -25.84
N GLY A 186 30.49 18.31 -25.11
CA GLY A 186 29.41 19.17 -25.62
C GLY A 186 28.04 18.48 -25.63
N PRO A 187 26.99 19.09 -26.19
CA PRO A 187 25.66 18.54 -26.16
C PRO A 187 25.62 17.20 -26.91
N VAL A 188 25.67 16.12 -26.16
CA VAL A 188 25.57 14.76 -26.69
C VAL A 188 24.20 14.61 -27.37
N ARG A 189 24.18 14.07 -28.57
CA ARG A 189 22.96 13.59 -29.25
C ARG A 189 22.32 12.45 -28.42
N SER A 190 21.64 12.82 -27.34
CA SER A 190 21.22 11.87 -26.29
C SER A 190 19.80 11.35 -26.48
N GLN A 191 19.41 10.98 -27.71
CA GLN A 191 18.13 10.26 -27.92
C GLN A 191 18.02 8.95 -27.09
N PHE A 192 19.16 8.30 -26.85
CA PHE A 192 19.24 7.05 -26.06
C PHE A 192 18.93 7.29 -24.57
N ASN A 193 19.43 8.35 -24.01
CA ASN A 193 19.35 8.60 -22.57
C ASN A 193 17.91 8.95 -22.12
N GLY A 194 17.17 9.70 -22.93
CA GLY A 194 15.75 9.96 -22.69
C GLY A 194 14.91 8.68 -22.70
N SER A 195 15.19 7.74 -23.60
CA SER A 195 14.45 6.47 -23.68
C SER A 195 14.62 5.61 -22.43
N ILE A 196 15.81 5.62 -21.81
CA ILE A 196 16.05 4.89 -20.55
C ILE A 196 15.24 5.50 -19.40
N VAL A 197 15.21 6.83 -19.28
CA VAL A 197 14.40 7.52 -18.26
C VAL A 197 12.91 7.19 -18.44
N PHE A 198 12.40 7.20 -19.68
CA PHE A 198 11.00 6.87 -19.95
C PHE A 198 10.68 5.39 -19.71
N LEU A 199 11.65 4.49 -19.92
CA LEU A 199 11.52 3.09 -19.54
C LEU A 199 11.43 2.94 -18.01
N CYS A 200 12.23 3.68 -17.25
CA CYS A 200 12.13 3.73 -15.79
C CYS A 200 10.77 4.29 -15.31
N MET A 201 10.27 5.35 -15.98
CA MET A 201 8.93 5.90 -15.68
C MET A 201 7.84 4.87 -15.96
N LEU A 202 7.93 4.11 -17.06
CA LEU A 202 7.00 3.04 -17.39
C LEU A 202 7.06 1.93 -16.32
N GLY A 203 8.25 1.51 -15.92
CA GLY A 203 8.42 0.53 -14.84
C GLY A 203 7.79 0.98 -13.52
N ALA A 204 7.97 2.26 -13.15
CA ALA A 204 7.35 2.85 -11.97
C ALA A 204 5.82 2.90 -12.07
N SER A 205 5.27 3.33 -13.23
CA SER A 205 3.82 3.39 -13.43
C SER A 205 3.17 2.00 -13.42
N LEU A 206 3.79 0.99 -14.06
CA LEU A 206 3.34 -0.40 -14.00
C LEU A 206 3.37 -0.95 -12.58
N ARG A 207 4.43 -0.68 -11.81
CA ARG A 207 4.54 -1.13 -10.43
C ARG A 207 3.45 -0.56 -9.55
N LEU A 208 3.14 0.74 -9.70
CA LEU A 208 2.06 1.40 -9.00
C LEU A 208 0.69 0.89 -9.43
N PHE A 209 0.50 0.64 -10.73
CA PHE A 209 -0.72 0.03 -11.25
C PHE A 209 -0.99 -1.34 -10.59
N PHE A 210 -0.01 -2.24 -10.57
CA PHE A 210 -0.14 -3.53 -9.90
C PHE A 210 -0.38 -3.41 -8.40
N TYR A 211 0.24 -2.44 -7.73
CA TYR A 211 -0.03 -2.15 -6.32
C TYR A 211 -1.50 -1.77 -6.11
N ILE A 212 -2.03 -0.84 -6.91
CA ILE A 212 -3.41 -0.38 -6.84
C ILE A 212 -4.39 -1.54 -7.12
N VAL A 213 -4.17 -2.31 -8.19
CA VAL A 213 -5.03 -3.43 -8.57
C VAL A 213 -5.09 -4.48 -7.46
N ARG A 214 -3.95 -4.88 -6.90
CA ARG A 214 -3.91 -5.84 -5.79
C ARG A 214 -4.65 -5.34 -4.55
N ARG A 215 -4.50 -4.06 -4.24
CA ARG A 215 -5.17 -3.43 -3.11
C ARG A 215 -6.67 -3.34 -3.32
N THR A 216 -7.14 -2.87 -4.48
CA THR A 216 -8.56 -2.78 -4.83
C THR A 216 -9.22 -4.17 -4.85
N ALA A 217 -8.55 -5.19 -5.41
CA ALA A 217 -9.02 -6.56 -5.38
C ALA A 217 -9.13 -7.13 -3.96
N GLY A 218 -8.20 -6.78 -3.07
CA GLY A 218 -8.28 -7.11 -1.64
C GLY A 218 -9.47 -6.48 -0.95
N ASP A 219 -9.73 -5.20 -1.23
CA ASP A 219 -10.88 -4.47 -0.68
C ASP A 219 -12.23 -5.02 -1.19
N MET A 220 -12.34 -5.42 -2.47
CA MET A 220 -13.53 -6.06 -3.02
C MET A 220 -13.81 -7.41 -2.34
N ARG A 221 -12.80 -8.25 -2.18
CA ARG A 221 -12.93 -9.55 -1.48
C ARG A 221 -13.33 -9.38 -0.02
N ALA A 222 -12.85 -8.33 0.65
CA ALA A 222 -13.24 -8.03 2.03
C ALA A 222 -14.71 -7.54 2.09
N THR A 223 -15.18 -6.82 1.07
CA THR A 223 -16.56 -6.33 0.98
C THR A 223 -17.53 -7.47 0.63
N ASP A 224 -17.18 -8.38 -0.28
CA ASP A 224 -17.99 -9.56 -0.60
C ASP A 224 -18.14 -10.47 0.61
N LYS A 225 -17.07 -10.61 1.43
CA LYS A 225 -17.14 -11.31 2.72
C LYS A 225 -18.04 -10.60 3.72
N ALA A 226 -17.99 -9.26 3.77
CA ALA A 226 -18.85 -8.48 4.66
C ALA A 226 -20.30 -8.45 4.15
N GLY A 227 -20.53 -8.40 2.84
CA GLY A 227 -21.84 -8.45 2.22
C GLY A 227 -22.52 -9.82 2.39
N SER A 228 -21.78 -10.90 2.25
CA SER A 228 -22.30 -12.25 2.53
C SER A 228 -22.63 -12.46 4.02
N LEU A 229 -21.94 -11.78 4.93
CA LEU A 229 -22.26 -11.76 6.36
C LEU A 229 -23.50 -10.90 6.67
N GLN A 230 -23.73 -9.80 5.96
CA GLN A 230 -24.92 -8.94 6.15
C GLN A 230 -26.21 -9.53 5.55
N VAL A 231 -26.11 -10.37 4.52
CA VAL A 231 -27.29 -11.08 3.96
C VAL A 231 -27.76 -12.17 4.94
N VAL A 232 -26.84 -12.78 5.70
CA VAL A 232 -27.20 -13.73 6.77
C VAL A 232 -27.78 -13.03 8.01
N GLU A 233 -27.43 -11.74 8.24
CA GLU A 233 -27.88 -10.96 9.42
C GLU A 233 -29.20 -10.21 9.19
N ARG A 234 -29.71 -10.16 7.94
CA ARG A 234 -30.99 -9.52 7.56
C ARG A 234 -32.17 -10.47 7.32
N ALA A 235 -32.00 -11.76 7.66
CA ALA A 235 -33.16 -12.63 7.77
C ALA A 235 -33.94 -12.23 9.05
N PRO A 236 -35.24 -11.89 8.97
CA PRO A 236 -36.07 -11.61 10.16
C PRO A 236 -36.05 -12.80 11.08
N ALA A 237 -35.99 -12.54 12.38
CA ALA A 237 -36.23 -13.58 13.39
C ALA A 237 -37.68 -14.05 13.26
N GLU A 238 -37.93 -15.06 12.43
CA GLU A 238 -39.15 -15.85 12.44
C GLU A 238 -39.01 -17.05 13.36
N ASN A 239 -40.03 -17.22 14.18
CA ASN A 239 -40.22 -18.25 15.18
C ASN A 239 -39.97 -19.68 14.64
N PRO A 240 -39.63 -20.63 15.48
CA PRO A 240 -39.38 -22.00 15.06
C PRO A 240 -40.71 -22.68 14.69
N VAL A 241 -40.91 -22.88 13.41
CA VAL A 241 -41.93 -23.81 12.90
C VAL A 241 -41.20 -24.97 12.22
N ASP A 242 -41.51 -26.15 12.72
CA ASP A 242 -41.14 -27.46 12.19
C ASP A 242 -41.30 -27.51 10.66
N HIS A 243 -40.22 -27.68 9.92
CA HIS A 243 -40.27 -28.30 8.59
C HIS A 243 -39.06 -29.19 8.36
N ALA A 244 -39.41 -30.40 7.93
CA ALA A 244 -38.53 -31.47 7.48
C ALA A 244 -37.57 -31.00 6.33
N PRO A 245 -36.43 -31.66 6.11
CA PRO A 245 -35.39 -31.20 5.21
C PRO A 245 -35.76 -31.40 3.75
N GLU A 246 -36.00 -30.33 3.02
CA GLU A 246 -36.01 -30.35 1.56
C GLU A 246 -34.59 -30.23 1.01
N SER A 247 -34.28 -31.16 0.14
CA SER A 247 -33.03 -31.39 -0.57
C SER A 247 -32.66 -30.24 -1.52
N GLY A 248 -31.61 -29.49 -1.22
CA GLY A 248 -30.93 -28.53 -2.13
C GLY A 248 -29.54 -29.05 -2.54
N PRO A 249 -28.90 -28.54 -3.60
CA PRO A 249 -27.86 -29.21 -4.41
C PRO A 249 -26.44 -29.24 -3.80
N TYR A 250 -26.28 -29.48 -2.50
CA TYR A 250 -24.97 -29.63 -1.81
C TYR A 250 -24.62 -31.12 -1.51
N GLN A 251 -25.12 -32.05 -2.30
CA GLN A 251 -24.78 -33.47 -2.17
C GLN A 251 -23.58 -33.88 -3.02
N LYS A 252 -22.36 -33.32 -2.74
CA LYS A 252 -21.11 -33.98 -3.18
C LYS A 252 -19.94 -33.67 -2.23
N SER A 253 -20.05 -33.95 -0.95
CA SER A 253 -18.99 -34.27 0.03
C SER A 253 -19.63 -34.39 1.42
N ALA A 254 -20.43 -35.43 1.63
CA ALA A 254 -20.97 -35.73 2.96
C ALA A 254 -19.84 -36.30 3.84
N ILE A 255 -19.22 -35.43 4.65
CA ILE A 255 -18.41 -35.88 5.77
C ILE A 255 -19.35 -36.58 6.76
N SER A 256 -18.95 -37.75 7.27
CA SER A 256 -19.71 -38.44 8.30
C SER A 256 -19.74 -37.60 9.59
N SER A 257 -20.85 -37.69 10.34
CA SER A 257 -20.98 -36.99 11.64
C SER A 257 -19.81 -37.32 12.59
N ASP A 258 -19.28 -38.53 12.53
CA ASP A 258 -18.15 -38.92 13.37
C ASP A 258 -16.84 -38.28 12.94
N GLN A 259 -16.64 -38.06 11.65
CA GLN A 259 -15.46 -37.37 11.14
C GLN A 259 -15.51 -35.88 11.49
N LEU A 260 -16.70 -35.26 11.49
CA LEU A 260 -16.88 -33.89 11.98
C LEU A 260 -16.54 -33.75 13.48
N LYS A 261 -16.87 -34.75 14.31
CA LYS A 261 -16.48 -34.79 15.74
C LYS A 261 -14.96 -34.84 15.90
N VAL A 262 -14.28 -35.71 15.15
CA VAL A 262 -12.81 -35.83 15.19
C VAL A 262 -12.16 -34.51 14.80
N TYR A 263 -12.66 -33.87 13.76
CA TYR A 263 -12.15 -32.57 13.33
C TYR A 263 -12.42 -31.44 14.36
N GLU A 264 -13.59 -31.45 15.02
CA GLU A 264 -13.90 -30.53 16.11
C GLU A 264 -12.89 -30.68 17.26
N ILE A 265 -12.62 -31.88 17.71
CA ILE A 265 -11.63 -32.15 18.77
C ILE A 265 -10.26 -31.64 18.36
N SER A 266 -9.82 -31.93 17.14
CA SER A 266 -8.53 -31.46 16.61
C SER A 266 -8.46 -29.91 16.55
N VAL A 267 -9.55 -29.24 16.16
CA VAL A 267 -9.65 -27.80 16.12
C VAL A 267 -9.56 -27.22 17.53
N ARG A 268 -10.33 -27.73 18.49
CA ARG A 268 -10.30 -27.25 19.88
C ARG A 268 -8.93 -27.46 20.50
N GLN A 269 -8.35 -28.63 20.35
CA GLN A 269 -7.02 -28.93 20.85
C GLN A 269 -5.96 -27.97 20.27
N MET A 270 -5.99 -27.70 18.99
CA MET A 270 -5.02 -26.82 18.36
C MET A 270 -5.27 -25.36 18.74
N VAL A 271 -6.51 -24.90 18.70
CA VAL A 271 -6.82 -23.47 18.91
C VAL A 271 -6.84 -23.12 20.39
N GLU A 272 -7.49 -23.91 21.26
CA GLU A 272 -7.68 -23.58 22.68
C GLU A 272 -6.48 -24.04 23.53
N GLU A 273 -6.06 -25.34 23.42
CA GLU A 273 -5.01 -25.88 24.28
C GLU A 273 -3.62 -25.36 23.91
N LYS A 274 -3.30 -25.33 22.58
CA LYS A 274 -2.04 -24.76 22.11
C LYS A 274 -2.06 -23.23 21.98
N GLN A 275 -3.18 -22.60 22.27
CA GLN A 275 -3.38 -21.15 22.25
C GLN A 275 -2.97 -20.46 20.95
N ILE A 276 -3.06 -21.17 19.82
CA ILE A 276 -2.67 -20.55 18.52
C ILE A 276 -3.57 -19.38 18.14
N TYR A 277 -4.69 -19.14 18.86
CA TYR A 277 -5.51 -17.93 18.70
C TYR A 277 -4.72 -16.66 19.03
N LEU A 278 -3.61 -16.73 19.76
CA LEU A 278 -2.73 -15.60 20.06
C LEU A 278 -1.83 -15.21 18.87
N ASP A 279 -1.65 -16.12 17.89
CA ASP A 279 -0.97 -15.81 16.63
C ASP A 279 -1.83 -14.86 15.79
N ASP A 280 -1.33 -13.64 15.54
CA ASP A 280 -1.99 -12.60 14.78
C ASP A 280 -2.19 -12.97 13.30
N GLY A 281 -1.35 -13.86 12.76
CA GLY A 281 -1.43 -14.43 11.40
C GLY A 281 -2.40 -15.59 11.25
N LEU A 282 -3.07 -16.05 12.32
CA LEU A 282 -3.97 -17.19 12.27
C LEU A 282 -5.16 -16.94 11.33
N SER A 283 -5.33 -17.85 10.38
CA SER A 283 -6.44 -17.86 9.42
C SER A 283 -7.05 -19.26 9.29
N LEU A 284 -8.29 -19.33 8.78
CA LEU A 284 -8.90 -20.63 8.49
C LEU A 284 -8.07 -21.47 7.50
N ALA A 285 -7.33 -20.82 6.61
CA ALA A 285 -6.46 -21.51 5.65
C ALA A 285 -5.20 -22.05 6.33
N SER A 286 -4.54 -21.25 7.21
CA SER A 286 -3.35 -21.71 7.96
C SER A 286 -3.71 -22.81 8.96
N LEU A 287 -4.86 -22.73 9.62
CA LEU A 287 -5.37 -23.79 10.48
C LEU A 287 -5.62 -25.09 9.69
N GLY A 288 -6.18 -24.98 8.47
CA GLY A 288 -6.40 -26.12 7.60
C GLY A 288 -5.11 -26.81 7.17
N GLN A 289 -4.07 -26.04 6.90
CA GLN A 289 -2.74 -26.57 6.57
C GLN A 289 -2.11 -27.29 7.77
N GLN A 290 -2.18 -26.71 8.96
CA GLN A 290 -1.61 -27.30 10.19
C GLN A 290 -2.32 -28.60 10.58
N LEU A 291 -3.65 -28.64 10.47
CA LEU A 291 -4.45 -29.82 10.80
C LEU A 291 -4.55 -30.81 9.65
N LYS A 292 -4.06 -30.46 8.45
CA LYS A 292 -4.25 -31.25 7.20
C LYS A 292 -5.74 -31.49 6.88
N ILE A 293 -6.60 -30.55 7.23
CA ILE A 293 -8.04 -30.60 6.99
C ILE A 293 -8.40 -29.58 5.88
N PRO A 294 -9.12 -29.98 4.83
CA PRO A 294 -9.57 -29.07 3.79
C PRO A 294 -10.42 -27.95 4.36
N LYS A 295 -10.23 -26.72 3.82
CA LYS A 295 -10.89 -25.49 4.30
C LYS A 295 -12.43 -25.61 4.36
N HIS A 296 -13.03 -26.30 3.39
CA HIS A 296 -14.48 -26.48 3.35
C HIS A 296 -14.99 -27.39 4.48
N HIS A 297 -14.22 -28.39 4.89
CA HIS A 297 -14.54 -29.23 6.05
C HIS A 297 -14.41 -28.44 7.36
N LEU A 298 -13.38 -27.62 7.51
CA LEU A 298 -13.27 -26.72 8.67
C LEU A 298 -14.44 -25.74 8.76
N SER A 299 -14.89 -25.19 7.62
CA SER A 299 -16.07 -24.32 7.61
C SER A 299 -17.32 -25.05 8.11
N GLN A 300 -17.48 -26.35 7.76
CA GLN A 300 -18.59 -27.18 8.27
C GLN A 300 -18.44 -27.48 9.76
N VAL A 301 -17.22 -27.75 10.26
CA VAL A 301 -16.96 -27.91 11.71
C VAL A 301 -17.38 -26.65 12.47
N PHE A 302 -16.95 -25.47 12.02
CA PHE A 302 -17.29 -24.21 12.69
C PHE A 302 -18.79 -23.93 12.66
N SER A 303 -19.47 -24.11 11.53
CA SER A 303 -20.90 -23.84 11.40
C SER A 303 -21.79 -24.88 12.07
N LEU A 304 -21.50 -26.18 11.89
CA LEU A 304 -22.40 -27.27 12.31
C LEU A 304 -22.11 -27.78 13.71
N ARG A 305 -20.83 -27.72 14.17
CA ARG A 305 -20.42 -28.31 15.45
C ARG A 305 -20.13 -27.24 16.51
N ILE A 306 -19.43 -26.16 16.15
CA ILE A 306 -19.06 -25.08 17.08
C ILE A 306 -20.18 -24.02 17.13
N GLY A 307 -21.01 -23.91 16.09
CA GLY A 307 -22.13 -22.97 16.03
C GLY A 307 -21.70 -21.51 15.82
N LYS A 308 -20.44 -21.26 15.52
CA LYS A 308 -19.87 -19.94 15.29
C LYS A 308 -18.96 -19.96 14.06
N ASN A 309 -18.83 -18.87 13.36
CA ASN A 309 -17.81 -18.78 12.32
C ASN A 309 -16.39 -18.69 12.94
N PHE A 310 -15.37 -19.06 12.16
CA PHE A 310 -13.97 -19.09 12.59
C PHE A 310 -13.51 -17.78 13.25
N ASN A 311 -13.83 -16.63 12.63
CA ASN A 311 -13.40 -15.33 13.15
C ASN A 311 -14.07 -14.98 14.47
N THR A 312 -15.35 -15.28 14.62
CA THR A 312 -16.09 -15.06 15.89
C THR A 312 -15.51 -15.92 16.99
N TYR A 313 -15.26 -17.21 16.73
CA TYR A 313 -14.69 -18.13 17.68
C TYR A 313 -13.29 -17.72 18.16
N VAL A 314 -12.37 -17.41 17.22
CA VAL A 314 -11.01 -16.98 17.55
C VAL A 314 -11.02 -15.65 18.30
N ASN A 315 -11.83 -14.68 17.88
CA ASN A 315 -11.86 -13.39 18.56
C ASN A 315 -12.53 -13.43 19.93
N GLU A 316 -13.47 -14.34 20.16
CA GLU A 316 -14.01 -14.60 21.50
C GLU A 316 -12.93 -15.13 22.47
N LEU A 317 -12.12 -16.10 22.02
CA LEU A 317 -10.99 -16.60 22.81
C LEU A 317 -9.97 -15.50 23.11
N ARG A 318 -9.66 -14.66 22.12
CA ARG A 318 -8.78 -13.48 22.31
C ARG A 318 -9.33 -12.49 23.32
N ILE A 319 -10.64 -12.20 23.30
CA ILE A 319 -11.27 -11.31 24.26
C ILE A 319 -11.25 -11.93 25.68
N ASN A 320 -11.54 -13.23 25.79
CA ASN A 320 -11.46 -13.91 27.08
C ASN A 320 -10.03 -13.89 27.64
N HIS A 321 -9.03 -14.05 26.79
CA HIS A 321 -7.62 -13.92 27.17
C HIS A 321 -7.28 -12.49 27.59
N ALA A 322 -7.77 -11.48 26.88
CA ALA A 322 -7.59 -10.08 27.25
C ALA A 322 -8.17 -9.77 28.64
N ILE A 323 -9.33 -10.31 28.97
CA ILE A 323 -9.94 -10.16 30.29
C ILE A 323 -9.10 -10.84 31.38
N ALA A 324 -8.57 -12.03 31.08
CA ALA A 324 -7.64 -12.70 31.99
C ALA A 324 -6.38 -11.84 32.24
N LEU A 325 -5.80 -11.26 31.18
CA LEU A 325 -4.66 -10.34 31.30
C LEU A 325 -5.00 -9.07 32.11
N MET A 326 -6.20 -8.50 31.96
CA MET A 326 -6.64 -7.35 32.77
C MET A 326 -6.64 -7.65 34.28
N ARG A 327 -6.93 -8.92 34.66
CA ARG A 327 -6.93 -9.35 36.06
C ARG A 327 -5.54 -9.67 36.59
N THR A 328 -4.72 -10.33 35.77
CA THR A 328 -3.37 -10.76 36.16
C THR A 328 -2.32 -9.67 36.05
N HIS A 329 -2.55 -8.66 35.21
CA HIS A 329 -1.65 -7.54 34.96
C HIS A 329 -2.41 -6.21 35.02
N PRO A 330 -2.87 -5.77 36.23
CA PRO A 330 -3.62 -4.52 36.36
C PRO A 330 -2.81 -3.28 35.97
N GLU A 331 -1.48 -3.36 36.04
CA GLU A 331 -0.54 -2.32 35.63
C GLU A 331 -0.44 -2.12 34.09
N TRP A 332 -0.85 -3.11 33.31
CA TRP A 332 -0.74 -3.01 31.84
C TRP A 332 -1.75 -2.03 31.26
N THR A 333 -1.33 -1.31 30.23
CA THR A 333 -2.22 -0.47 29.45
C THR A 333 -3.17 -1.32 28.59
N ILE A 334 -4.33 -0.78 28.23
CA ILE A 334 -5.24 -1.44 27.27
C ILE A 334 -4.54 -1.75 25.93
N THR A 335 -3.51 -0.96 25.58
CA THR A 335 -2.72 -1.18 24.37
C THR A 335 -1.84 -2.44 24.46
N GLU A 336 -1.17 -2.64 25.57
CA GLU A 336 -0.38 -3.84 25.85
C GLU A 336 -1.26 -5.09 25.89
N ILE A 337 -2.41 -4.99 26.56
CA ILE A 337 -3.39 -6.09 26.67
C ILE A 337 -3.90 -6.52 25.30
N PHE A 338 -4.34 -5.58 24.43
CA PHE A 338 -4.87 -5.98 23.13
C PHE A 338 -3.81 -6.61 22.23
N LEU A 339 -2.57 -6.13 22.28
CA LEU A 339 -1.45 -6.70 21.52
C LEU A 339 -1.12 -8.13 22.03
N ALA A 340 -1.00 -8.32 23.33
CA ALA A 340 -0.74 -9.61 23.94
C ALA A 340 -1.87 -10.61 23.72
N SER A 341 -3.09 -10.14 23.42
CA SER A 341 -4.26 -10.99 23.12
C SER A 341 -4.36 -11.39 21.64
N GLY A 342 -3.34 -11.13 20.82
CA GLY A 342 -3.29 -11.53 19.41
C GLY A 342 -4.10 -10.65 18.45
N PHE A 343 -4.54 -9.46 18.86
CA PHE A 343 -5.17 -8.50 17.96
C PHE A 343 -4.13 -7.62 17.29
N THR A 344 -4.31 -7.36 15.99
CA THR A 344 -3.46 -6.46 15.19
C THR A 344 -4.00 -5.04 15.13
N ALA A 345 -5.30 -4.83 15.42
CA ALA A 345 -5.95 -3.53 15.31
C ALA A 345 -6.84 -3.23 16.51
N LYS A 346 -6.59 -2.09 17.16
CA LYS A 346 -7.38 -1.60 18.31
C LYS A 346 -8.88 -1.46 17.99
N ALA A 347 -9.20 -1.09 16.74
CA ALA A 347 -10.59 -0.97 16.29
C ALA A 347 -11.32 -2.34 16.31
N SER A 348 -10.64 -3.41 15.88
CA SER A 348 -11.18 -4.77 15.90
C SER A 348 -11.35 -5.27 17.34
N PHE A 349 -10.35 -5.04 18.20
CA PHE A 349 -10.42 -5.36 19.63
C PHE A 349 -11.62 -4.69 20.30
N ASN A 350 -11.76 -3.36 20.17
CA ASN A 350 -12.87 -2.61 20.76
C ASN A 350 -14.24 -3.08 20.24
N ARG A 351 -14.34 -3.40 18.95
CA ARG A 351 -15.58 -3.90 18.34
C ARG A 351 -15.99 -5.24 18.93
N TYR A 352 -15.08 -6.23 18.96
CA TYR A 352 -15.38 -7.55 19.53
C TYR A 352 -15.60 -7.49 21.05
N PHE A 353 -14.88 -6.64 21.75
CA PHE A 353 -15.07 -6.45 23.18
C PHE A 353 -16.49 -5.95 23.49
N ARG A 354 -16.96 -4.92 22.75
CA ARG A 354 -18.36 -4.45 22.87
C ARG A 354 -19.37 -5.50 22.45
N GLN A 355 -19.08 -6.26 21.40
CA GLN A 355 -19.97 -7.30 20.93
C GLN A 355 -20.20 -8.41 21.98
N PHE A 356 -19.17 -8.79 22.72
CA PHE A 356 -19.26 -9.88 23.69
C PHE A 356 -19.61 -9.41 25.11
N HIS A 357 -19.26 -8.18 25.49
CA HIS A 357 -19.43 -7.68 26.86
C HIS A 357 -20.28 -6.39 26.98
N GLY A 358 -20.75 -5.83 25.88
CA GLY A 358 -21.65 -4.66 25.86
C GLY A 358 -20.97 -3.33 26.18
N THR A 359 -19.74 -3.32 26.70
CA THR A 359 -18.99 -2.15 27.18
C THR A 359 -17.65 -2.00 26.48
N THR A 360 -16.98 -0.87 26.66
CA THR A 360 -15.60 -0.70 26.18
C THR A 360 -14.60 -1.43 27.10
N PRO A 361 -13.40 -1.81 26.59
CA PRO A 361 -12.36 -2.42 27.43
C PRO A 361 -11.96 -1.57 28.62
N THR A 362 -11.96 -0.24 28.48
CA THR A 362 -11.60 0.69 29.55
C THR A 362 -12.71 0.75 30.61
N GLU A 363 -13.97 0.85 30.21
CA GLU A 363 -15.12 0.83 31.12
C GLU A 363 -15.19 -0.49 31.86
N TYR A 364 -15.01 -1.60 31.19
CA TYR A 364 -15.01 -2.94 31.79
C TYR A 364 -13.92 -3.08 32.84
N ARG A 365 -12.69 -2.63 32.57
CA ARG A 365 -11.58 -2.66 33.54
C ARG A 365 -11.85 -1.77 34.73
N ASN A 366 -12.39 -0.57 34.53
CA ASN A 366 -12.72 0.36 35.64
C ASN A 366 -13.85 -0.17 36.53
N GLY A 367 -14.70 -1.06 36.04
CA GLY A 367 -15.74 -1.74 36.79
C GLY A 367 -15.29 -3.08 37.40
N MET A 368 -14.03 -3.50 37.20
CA MET A 368 -13.43 -4.60 37.96
C MET A 368 -13.00 -4.06 39.31
N ASP A 369 -13.52 -4.61 40.39
CA ASP A 369 -12.97 -4.43 41.73
C ASP A 369 -11.61 -5.11 41.80
N LEU A 370 -10.54 -4.37 41.42
CA LEU A 370 -9.15 -4.81 41.44
C LEU A 370 -8.45 -4.31 42.71
#